data_e02183d838476f0738fbd342031a1c22
#
_entry.id   e02183d838476f0738fbd342031a1c22
#
_cell.length_a   1.000
_cell.length_b   1.000
_cell.length_c   1.000
_cell.angle_alpha   90.00
_cell.angle_beta   90.00
_cell.angle_gamma   90.00
#
_symmetry.space_group_name_H-M   'P 1'
#
loop_
_entity.id
_entity.type
_entity.pdbx_description
1 polymer ?
#
loop_
_entity_poly.entity_id
_entity_poly.type
_entity_poly.pdbx_seq_one_letter_code
_entity_poly.pdbx_strand_id
1 'polypeptide(L)'
;MVSDTGLLPWYERMRAEVPDPDVFDVHTHIGSNDPDGYSCTRAELVDYLEHVDASAFVFPMHEPNGYPAANDMVAAEAAASGGRLFAFCRLDPEDSPLEEARRCLDNGARGIKLHPRAEGFNLDHPALQPVFALADEHRLPIICHAGRGIPALGRHSVEVCSRHPGLRLILAHAGISDLAWIWREARTHPNLFFDTAWWSPSDVQALFALVPPGQILMASDAPYGTPAFAATMAIRHGLQVGLSPDAVRGVLGAQARRLAEREEPLDLGPAPGIESLSRDPLLERVYSFLLSAIGQMFAGVDPKETLALAALACDVDAAEEHARLYRAILALLDARARYDPTGDGRPSRFAPGLHLIIVAAALARTPDVPLPEEPLGFEQKGSGSAVDRVARS
;
A
#
# COMPACT_ATOMS: atom_id res chain seq x y z
N MET A 1 -6.30 -11.79 7.82
CA MET A 1 -5.83 -10.41 7.77
C MET A 1 -5.46 -9.96 9.18
N VAL A 2 -4.51 -9.05 9.34
CA VAL A 2 -4.17 -8.46 10.63
C VAL A 2 -5.33 -7.55 11.05
N SER A 3 -5.72 -7.58 12.34
CA SER A 3 -6.73 -6.64 12.83
C SER A 3 -6.20 -5.21 12.76
N ASP A 4 -6.91 -4.32 12.09
CA ASP A 4 -6.59 -2.90 11.94
C ASP A 4 -7.47 -1.97 12.80
N THR A 5 -8.35 -2.56 13.62
CA THR A 5 -9.27 -1.78 14.48
C THR A 5 -8.54 -0.78 15.39
N GLY A 6 -7.32 -1.11 15.83
CA GLY A 6 -6.46 -0.19 16.58
C GLY A 6 -5.96 1.01 15.78
N LEU A 7 -6.06 1.00 14.44
CA LEU A 7 -5.67 2.09 13.56
C LEU A 7 -6.85 3.00 13.19
N LEU A 8 -8.10 2.59 13.44
CA LEU A 8 -9.27 3.40 13.09
C LEU A 8 -9.26 4.78 13.74
N PRO A 9 -8.87 4.97 15.03
CA PRO A 9 -8.74 6.31 15.59
C PRO A 9 -7.70 7.18 14.88
N TRP A 10 -6.66 6.56 14.32
CA TRP A 10 -5.65 7.25 13.51
C TRP A 10 -6.22 7.68 12.17
N TYR A 11 -6.93 6.79 11.50
CA TYR A 11 -7.62 7.10 10.26
C TYR A 11 -8.62 8.24 10.43
N GLU A 12 -9.49 8.18 11.44
CA GLU A 12 -10.47 9.21 11.71
C GLU A 12 -9.80 10.57 12.01
N ARG A 13 -8.70 10.58 12.76
CA ARG A 13 -7.93 11.81 12.99
C ARG A 13 -7.34 12.38 11.71
N MET A 14 -6.79 11.51 10.84
CA MET A 14 -6.20 11.94 9.58
C MET A 14 -7.26 12.38 8.57
N ARG A 15 -8.37 11.67 8.52
CA ARG A 15 -9.51 12.01 7.66
C ARG A 15 -10.05 13.41 7.94
N ALA A 16 -9.97 13.89 9.19
CA ALA A 16 -10.37 15.25 9.53
C ALA A 16 -9.55 16.34 8.81
N GLU A 17 -8.30 16.03 8.43
CA GLU A 17 -7.45 16.92 7.63
C GLU A 17 -7.79 16.88 6.13
N VAL A 18 -8.51 15.86 5.68
CA VAL A 18 -8.88 15.62 4.28
C VAL A 18 -10.39 15.33 4.22
N PRO A 19 -11.25 16.36 4.31
CA PRO A 19 -12.70 16.17 4.37
C PRO A 19 -13.27 15.45 3.15
N ASP A 20 -14.24 14.55 3.40
CA ASP A 20 -15.03 13.82 2.40
C ASP A 20 -14.18 13.10 1.32
N PRO A 21 -13.19 12.27 1.71
CA PRO A 21 -12.43 11.50 0.75
C PRO A 21 -13.31 10.40 0.13
N ASP A 22 -13.29 10.26 -1.19
CA ASP A 22 -13.76 9.05 -1.88
C ASP A 22 -12.61 8.04 -1.85
N VAL A 23 -12.60 7.13 -0.87
CA VAL A 23 -11.49 6.19 -0.70
C VAL A 23 -11.63 5.04 -1.68
N PHE A 24 -10.54 4.75 -2.42
CA PHE A 24 -10.52 3.69 -3.41
C PHE A 24 -9.18 2.94 -3.36
N ASP A 25 -9.22 1.68 -2.97
CA ASP A 25 -8.05 0.81 -2.88
C ASP A 25 -7.78 0.13 -4.23
N VAL A 26 -6.67 0.46 -4.87
CA VAL A 26 -6.38 -0.08 -6.20
C VAL A 26 -5.70 -1.46 -6.20
N HIS A 27 -5.42 -2.05 -5.01
CA HIS A 27 -4.67 -3.29 -4.93
C HIS A 27 -5.23 -4.22 -3.86
N THR A 28 -6.18 -5.07 -4.25
CA THR A 28 -6.75 -6.07 -3.33
C THR A 28 -6.93 -7.42 -4.02
N HIS A 29 -6.89 -8.49 -3.23
CA HIS A 29 -7.01 -9.85 -3.72
C HIS A 29 -8.11 -10.61 -2.99
N ILE A 30 -8.78 -11.53 -3.72
CA ILE A 30 -9.58 -12.61 -3.14
C ILE A 30 -9.11 -13.96 -3.71
N GLY A 31 -9.24 -15.01 -2.91
CA GLY A 31 -8.81 -16.38 -3.26
C GLY A 31 -8.25 -17.12 -2.05
N SER A 32 -7.71 -18.33 -2.30
CA SER A 32 -7.24 -19.23 -1.23
C SER A 32 -5.95 -19.99 -1.55
N ASN A 33 -5.35 -19.75 -2.72
CA ASN A 33 -4.19 -20.53 -3.19
C ASN A 33 -2.86 -19.74 -3.12
N ASP A 34 -2.78 -18.79 -2.20
CA ASP A 34 -1.51 -18.06 -1.97
C ASP A 34 -0.42 -18.99 -1.44
N PRO A 35 0.81 -18.97 -2.01
CA PRO A 35 1.91 -19.84 -1.58
C PRO A 35 2.37 -19.63 -0.12
N ASP A 36 2.16 -18.44 0.43
CA ASP A 36 2.47 -18.10 1.82
C ASP A 36 1.29 -18.40 2.79
N GLY A 37 0.19 -19.01 2.27
CA GLY A 37 -0.97 -19.44 3.04
C GLY A 37 -2.00 -18.36 3.35
N TYR A 38 -1.93 -17.21 2.71
CA TYR A 38 -2.96 -16.18 2.81
C TYR A 38 -4.23 -16.60 2.04
N SER A 39 -5.36 -16.16 2.52
CA SER A 39 -6.64 -16.30 1.84
C SER A 39 -7.52 -15.09 2.16
N CYS A 40 -8.44 -14.76 1.28
CA CYS A 40 -9.41 -13.70 1.49
C CYS A 40 -10.68 -14.03 0.71
N THR A 41 -11.83 -13.97 1.39
CA THR A 41 -13.15 -14.03 0.77
C THR A 41 -13.63 -12.62 0.45
N ARG A 42 -14.67 -12.51 -0.42
CA ARG A 42 -15.36 -11.23 -0.63
C ARG A 42 -15.87 -10.63 0.68
N ALA A 43 -16.47 -11.43 1.53
CA ALA A 43 -17.05 -10.95 2.79
C ALA A 43 -15.99 -10.34 3.71
N GLU A 44 -14.84 -11.00 3.84
CA GLU A 44 -13.71 -10.47 4.61
C GLU A 44 -13.15 -9.18 4.00
N LEU A 45 -12.99 -9.12 2.68
CA LEU A 45 -12.49 -7.91 2.01
C LEU A 45 -13.46 -6.74 2.19
N VAL A 46 -14.76 -6.97 2.00
CA VAL A 46 -15.80 -5.93 2.14
C VAL A 46 -15.84 -5.39 3.56
N ASP A 47 -15.74 -6.25 4.58
CA ASP A 47 -15.68 -5.86 6.00
C ASP A 47 -14.52 -4.87 6.24
N TYR A 48 -13.32 -5.15 5.72
CA TYR A 48 -12.19 -4.21 5.83
C TYR A 48 -12.37 -2.91 5.05
N LEU A 49 -12.96 -2.96 3.88
CA LEU A 49 -13.26 -1.77 3.09
C LEU A 49 -14.30 -0.88 3.77
N GLU A 50 -15.27 -1.48 4.47
CA GLU A 50 -16.29 -0.76 5.24
C GLU A 50 -15.70 0.05 6.40
N HIS A 51 -14.60 -0.37 7.00
CA HIS A 51 -13.92 0.38 8.05
C HIS A 51 -13.49 1.79 7.62
N VAL A 52 -13.24 2.00 6.33
CA VAL A 52 -12.80 3.28 5.78
C VAL A 52 -13.73 3.79 4.66
N ASP A 53 -14.88 3.17 4.50
CA ASP A 53 -15.87 3.43 3.45
C ASP A 53 -15.24 3.44 2.05
N ALA A 54 -14.40 2.43 1.75
CA ALA A 54 -13.68 2.34 0.49
C ALA A 54 -14.38 1.47 -0.55
N SER A 55 -14.16 1.79 -1.82
CA SER A 55 -14.29 0.88 -2.96
C SER A 55 -12.93 0.26 -3.31
N ALA A 56 -12.87 -0.80 -4.14
CA ALA A 56 -11.60 -1.39 -4.51
C ALA A 56 -11.56 -2.02 -5.90
N PHE A 57 -10.36 -2.03 -6.53
CA PHE A 57 -10.04 -3.02 -7.55
C PHE A 57 -9.76 -4.36 -6.86
N VAL A 58 -10.30 -5.43 -7.40
CA VAL A 58 -10.12 -6.78 -6.88
C VAL A 58 -9.73 -7.75 -7.98
N PHE A 59 -8.74 -8.61 -7.71
CA PHE A 59 -8.26 -9.61 -8.64
C PHE A 59 -7.88 -10.92 -7.94
N PRO A 60 -7.75 -12.03 -8.70
CA PRO A 60 -7.40 -13.33 -8.12
C PRO A 60 -6.04 -13.32 -7.41
N MET A 61 -5.94 -14.08 -6.33
CA MET A 61 -4.66 -14.52 -5.79
C MET A 61 -3.91 -15.41 -6.81
N HIS A 62 -2.76 -15.95 -6.44
CA HIS A 62 -2.06 -16.93 -7.25
C HIS A 62 -2.92 -18.19 -7.44
N GLU A 63 -3.01 -18.66 -8.70
CA GLU A 63 -3.72 -19.88 -9.05
C GLU A 63 -2.79 -20.82 -9.83
N PRO A 64 -2.39 -21.95 -9.25
CA PRO A 64 -1.42 -22.88 -9.89
C PRO A 64 -1.96 -23.59 -11.14
N ASN A 65 -3.29 -23.60 -11.32
CA ASN A 65 -3.97 -24.27 -12.44
C ASN A 65 -4.49 -23.30 -13.52
N GLY A 66 -4.00 -22.05 -13.52
CA GLY A 66 -4.43 -21.00 -14.45
C GLY A 66 -5.58 -20.13 -13.93
N TYR A 67 -5.85 -19.06 -14.65
CA TYR A 67 -6.71 -17.97 -14.15
C TYR A 67 -8.16 -17.95 -14.62
N PRO A 68 -8.63 -18.62 -15.70
CA PRO A 68 -9.98 -18.45 -16.21
C PRO A 68 -11.08 -18.64 -15.17
N ALA A 69 -11.03 -19.72 -14.37
CA ALA A 69 -12.04 -19.99 -13.35
C ALA A 69 -11.96 -18.97 -12.17
N ALA A 70 -10.76 -18.53 -11.81
CA ALA A 70 -10.57 -17.54 -10.77
C ALA A 70 -11.01 -16.14 -11.22
N ASN A 71 -10.80 -15.78 -12.48
CA ASN A 71 -11.31 -14.54 -13.07
C ASN A 71 -12.86 -14.53 -13.07
N ASP A 72 -13.48 -15.65 -13.40
CA ASP A 72 -14.95 -15.78 -13.34
C ASP A 72 -15.47 -15.65 -11.90
N MET A 73 -14.79 -16.26 -10.94
CA MET A 73 -15.12 -16.12 -9.53
C MET A 73 -15.01 -14.65 -9.09
N VAL A 74 -13.92 -13.96 -9.41
CA VAL A 74 -13.72 -12.54 -9.05
C VAL A 74 -14.77 -11.66 -9.70
N ALA A 75 -15.14 -11.89 -10.97
CA ALA A 75 -16.18 -11.14 -11.66
C ALA A 75 -17.55 -11.33 -10.96
N ALA A 76 -17.90 -12.56 -10.59
CA ALA A 76 -19.15 -12.87 -9.87
C ALA A 76 -19.19 -12.22 -8.48
N GLU A 77 -18.09 -12.29 -7.72
CA GLU A 77 -17.99 -11.69 -6.38
C GLU A 77 -18.02 -10.14 -6.44
N ALA A 78 -17.42 -9.54 -7.45
CA ALA A 78 -17.49 -8.10 -7.67
C ALA A 78 -18.93 -7.67 -8.02
N ALA A 79 -19.62 -8.39 -8.90
CA ALA A 79 -21.02 -8.13 -9.24
C ALA A 79 -21.94 -8.23 -8.00
N ALA A 80 -21.66 -9.15 -7.07
CA ALA A 80 -22.41 -9.34 -5.83
C ALA A 80 -22.03 -8.33 -4.71
N SER A 81 -21.06 -7.44 -4.93
CA SER A 81 -20.57 -6.49 -3.91
C SER A 81 -21.39 -5.20 -3.77
N GLY A 82 -22.47 -5.05 -4.53
CA GLY A 82 -23.25 -3.81 -4.53
C GLY A 82 -22.52 -2.59 -5.12
N GLY A 83 -21.51 -2.81 -6.00
CA GLY A 83 -20.73 -1.75 -6.64
C GLY A 83 -19.49 -1.31 -5.86
N ARG A 84 -19.15 -1.98 -4.76
CA ARG A 84 -17.95 -1.68 -3.96
C ARG A 84 -16.68 -2.24 -4.58
N LEU A 85 -16.77 -3.39 -5.27
CA LEU A 85 -15.63 -4.06 -5.91
C LEU A 85 -15.69 -3.94 -7.43
N PHE A 86 -14.53 -3.69 -8.04
CA PHE A 86 -14.33 -3.58 -9.48
C PHE A 86 -13.37 -4.68 -9.93
N ALA A 87 -13.88 -5.68 -10.64
CA ALA A 87 -13.10 -6.85 -11.03
C ALA A 87 -12.00 -6.51 -12.02
N PHE A 88 -10.79 -7.03 -11.78
CA PHE A 88 -9.70 -7.12 -12.74
C PHE A 88 -9.44 -8.58 -13.06
N CYS A 89 -9.12 -8.90 -14.30
CA CYS A 89 -8.65 -10.24 -14.65
C CYS A 89 -7.13 -10.34 -14.47
N ARG A 90 -6.67 -11.47 -13.93
CA ARG A 90 -5.25 -11.81 -13.90
C ARG A 90 -4.91 -12.68 -15.10
N LEU A 91 -3.79 -12.37 -15.77
CA LEU A 91 -3.38 -13.03 -16.98
C LEU A 91 -2.02 -13.70 -16.82
N ASP A 92 -1.90 -14.88 -17.40
CA ASP A 92 -0.64 -15.55 -17.65
C ASP A 92 -0.28 -15.39 -19.15
N PRO A 93 0.90 -14.85 -19.51
CA PRO A 93 1.32 -14.71 -20.91
C PRO A 93 1.39 -16.02 -21.69
N GLU A 94 1.55 -17.14 -21.00
CA GLU A 94 1.63 -18.48 -21.64
C GLU A 94 0.23 -19.09 -21.88
N ASP A 95 -0.84 -18.51 -21.36
CA ASP A 95 -2.22 -19.03 -21.46
C ASP A 95 -3.16 -18.08 -22.20
N SER A 96 -2.95 -17.89 -23.50
CA SER A 96 -3.83 -17.11 -24.39
C SER A 96 -4.29 -15.76 -23.82
N PRO A 97 -3.39 -14.88 -23.36
CA PRO A 97 -3.73 -13.71 -22.54
C PRO A 97 -4.65 -12.72 -23.24
N LEU A 98 -4.60 -12.57 -24.56
CA LEU A 98 -5.48 -11.66 -25.29
C LEU A 98 -6.93 -12.16 -25.33
N GLU A 99 -7.11 -13.46 -25.57
CA GLU A 99 -8.43 -14.09 -25.62
C GLU A 99 -9.09 -14.05 -24.26
N GLU A 100 -8.32 -14.38 -23.21
CA GLU A 100 -8.79 -14.29 -21.83
C GLU A 100 -9.11 -12.85 -21.42
N ALA A 101 -8.27 -11.87 -21.77
CA ALA A 101 -8.55 -10.46 -21.49
C ALA A 101 -9.89 -10.03 -22.11
N ARG A 102 -10.14 -10.34 -23.38
CA ARG A 102 -11.39 -10.01 -24.07
C ARG A 102 -12.59 -10.68 -23.38
N ARG A 103 -12.50 -11.98 -23.10
CA ARG A 103 -13.53 -12.73 -22.41
C ARG A 103 -13.90 -12.09 -21.05
N CYS A 104 -12.89 -11.73 -20.27
CA CYS A 104 -13.09 -11.10 -18.97
C CYS A 104 -13.70 -9.69 -19.10
N LEU A 105 -13.30 -8.90 -20.08
CA LEU A 105 -13.88 -7.57 -20.33
C LEU A 105 -15.35 -7.67 -20.73
N ASP A 106 -15.71 -8.66 -21.55
CA ASP A 106 -17.11 -8.94 -21.92
C ASP A 106 -17.93 -9.37 -20.68
N ASN A 107 -17.29 -10.02 -19.69
CA ASN A 107 -17.87 -10.39 -18.40
C ASN A 107 -17.81 -9.27 -17.34
N GLY A 108 -17.44 -8.03 -17.72
CA GLY A 108 -17.52 -6.87 -16.83
C GLY A 108 -16.24 -6.53 -16.08
N ALA A 109 -15.11 -7.17 -16.38
CA ALA A 109 -13.82 -6.75 -15.83
C ALA A 109 -13.49 -5.30 -16.25
N ARG A 110 -12.87 -4.55 -15.33
CA ARG A 110 -12.54 -3.13 -15.51
C ARG A 110 -11.07 -2.88 -15.83
N GLY A 111 -10.22 -3.89 -15.67
CA GLY A 111 -8.79 -3.80 -15.92
C GLY A 111 -8.11 -5.17 -15.82
N ILE A 112 -6.79 -5.14 -15.84
CA ILE A 112 -5.93 -6.32 -15.95
C ILE A 112 -4.90 -6.31 -14.83
N LYS A 113 -4.63 -7.48 -14.23
CA LYS A 113 -3.51 -7.74 -13.32
C LYS A 113 -2.45 -8.57 -14.03
N LEU A 114 -1.20 -8.12 -13.93
CA LEU A 114 -0.01 -8.85 -14.35
C LEU A 114 0.92 -9.08 -13.15
N HIS A 115 1.52 -10.26 -13.05
CA HIS A 115 2.39 -10.58 -11.93
C HIS A 115 3.69 -11.28 -12.39
N PRO A 116 4.68 -10.52 -12.90
CA PRO A 116 5.92 -11.04 -13.48
C PRO A 116 6.67 -12.06 -12.63
N ARG A 117 6.60 -11.92 -11.29
CA ARG A 117 7.25 -12.85 -10.37
C ARG A 117 6.54 -14.20 -10.28
N ALA A 118 5.22 -14.23 -10.29
CA ALA A 118 4.46 -15.47 -10.11
C ALA A 118 4.44 -16.29 -11.38
N GLU A 119 4.27 -15.65 -12.54
CA GLU A 119 4.15 -16.28 -13.85
C GLU A 119 5.48 -16.28 -14.65
N GLY A 120 6.57 -15.72 -14.09
CA GLY A 120 7.93 -15.88 -14.66
C GLY A 120 8.19 -15.13 -15.97
N PHE A 121 7.61 -13.94 -16.18
CA PHE A 121 7.76 -13.17 -17.42
C PHE A 121 8.29 -11.74 -17.19
N ASN A 122 8.50 -11.00 -18.28
CA ASN A 122 8.77 -9.58 -18.28
C ASN A 122 7.77 -8.84 -19.22
N LEU A 123 7.67 -7.50 -19.12
CA LEU A 123 6.70 -6.71 -19.89
C LEU A 123 7.00 -6.65 -21.40
N ASP A 124 8.19 -7.06 -21.84
CA ASP A 124 8.52 -7.21 -23.27
C ASP A 124 8.04 -8.54 -23.87
N HIS A 125 7.38 -9.40 -23.08
CA HIS A 125 6.86 -10.69 -23.54
C HIS A 125 5.96 -10.51 -24.78
N PRO A 126 6.21 -11.26 -25.90
CA PRO A 126 5.48 -11.04 -27.16
C PRO A 126 3.96 -11.19 -27.04
N ALA A 127 3.47 -12.15 -26.23
CA ALA A 127 2.04 -12.39 -26.03
C ALA A 127 1.32 -11.24 -25.30
N LEU A 128 2.05 -10.35 -24.60
CA LEU A 128 1.47 -9.18 -23.94
C LEU A 128 1.29 -7.97 -24.88
N GLN A 129 2.00 -7.91 -26.02
CA GLN A 129 1.91 -6.77 -26.94
C GLN A 129 0.46 -6.53 -27.45
N PRO A 130 -0.30 -7.56 -27.88
CA PRO A 130 -1.70 -7.36 -28.23
C PRO A 130 -2.61 -7.03 -27.03
N VAL A 131 -2.26 -7.46 -25.82
CA VAL A 131 -2.97 -7.07 -24.59
C VAL A 131 -2.77 -5.58 -24.28
N PHE A 132 -1.55 -5.06 -24.45
CA PHE A 132 -1.28 -3.63 -24.30
C PHE A 132 -2.00 -2.79 -25.37
N ALA A 133 -2.07 -3.26 -26.59
CA ALA A 133 -2.85 -2.61 -27.65
C ALA A 133 -4.35 -2.57 -27.34
N LEU A 134 -4.91 -3.67 -26.80
CA LEU A 134 -6.29 -3.72 -26.33
C LEU A 134 -6.53 -2.72 -25.18
N ALA A 135 -5.58 -2.65 -24.23
CA ALA A 135 -5.68 -1.74 -23.10
C ALA A 135 -5.56 -0.26 -23.54
N ASP A 136 -4.74 0.03 -24.54
CA ASP A 136 -4.62 1.36 -25.16
C ASP A 136 -5.94 1.80 -25.80
N GLU A 137 -6.51 0.94 -26.64
CA GLU A 137 -7.79 1.19 -27.35
C GLU A 137 -8.95 1.51 -26.39
N HIS A 138 -9.00 0.76 -25.27
CA HIS A 138 -10.10 0.86 -24.31
C HIS A 138 -9.76 1.68 -23.05
N ARG A 139 -8.59 2.34 -22.99
CA ARG A 139 -8.10 3.11 -21.83
C ARG A 139 -8.13 2.31 -20.53
N LEU A 140 -7.75 1.03 -20.61
CA LEU A 140 -7.81 0.14 -19.46
C LEU A 140 -6.65 0.38 -18.47
N PRO A 141 -6.91 0.33 -17.17
CA PRO A 141 -5.85 0.19 -16.19
C PRO A 141 -5.27 -1.23 -16.22
N ILE A 142 -3.94 -1.30 -16.22
CA ILE A 142 -3.17 -2.54 -15.99
C ILE A 142 -2.35 -2.34 -14.73
N ILE A 143 -2.58 -3.15 -13.69
CA ILE A 143 -1.74 -3.18 -12.51
C ILE A 143 -0.69 -4.29 -12.63
N CYS A 144 0.58 -3.91 -12.54
CA CYS A 144 1.72 -4.81 -12.66
C CYS A 144 2.47 -4.89 -11.34
N HIS A 145 2.70 -6.12 -10.83
CA HIS A 145 3.56 -6.32 -9.66
C HIS A 145 4.97 -5.80 -9.95
N ALA A 146 5.42 -4.80 -9.19
CA ALA A 146 6.73 -4.16 -9.30
C ALA A 146 7.49 -4.17 -7.94
N GLY A 147 7.20 -5.17 -7.11
CA GLY A 147 7.77 -5.37 -5.79
C GLY A 147 9.07 -6.18 -5.79
N ARG A 148 9.30 -6.92 -4.70
CA ARG A 148 10.49 -7.76 -4.53
C ARG A 148 10.47 -8.99 -5.44
N GLY A 149 11.68 -9.46 -5.80
CA GLY A 149 11.86 -10.76 -6.44
C GLY A 149 11.57 -10.78 -7.93
N ILE A 150 11.66 -9.64 -8.59
CA ILE A 150 11.53 -9.48 -10.04
C ILE A 150 12.77 -8.78 -10.62
N PRO A 151 13.05 -8.98 -11.90
CA PRO A 151 13.94 -8.10 -12.65
C PRO A 151 13.39 -6.66 -12.66
N ALA A 152 14.25 -5.68 -12.92
CA ALA A 152 13.82 -4.30 -13.11
C ALA A 152 12.85 -4.19 -14.29
N LEU A 153 11.66 -3.61 -14.05
CA LEU A 153 10.59 -3.47 -15.06
C LEU A 153 10.58 -2.09 -15.72
N GLY A 154 11.25 -1.11 -15.11
CA GLY A 154 11.07 0.30 -15.44
C GLY A 154 11.31 0.65 -16.90
N ARG A 155 12.33 0.09 -17.54
CA ARG A 155 12.60 0.36 -18.97
C ARG A 155 11.43 -0.10 -19.83
N HIS A 156 10.97 -1.34 -19.66
CA HIS A 156 9.84 -1.86 -20.43
C HIS A 156 8.53 -1.15 -20.10
N SER A 157 8.35 -0.72 -18.86
CA SER A 157 7.19 0.09 -18.45
C SER A 157 7.14 1.42 -19.20
N VAL A 158 8.26 2.13 -19.30
CA VAL A 158 8.38 3.38 -20.07
C VAL A 158 8.14 3.14 -21.56
N GLU A 159 8.69 2.06 -22.14
CA GLU A 159 8.47 1.69 -23.52
C GLU A 159 6.99 1.35 -23.79
N VAL A 160 6.32 0.64 -22.91
CA VAL A 160 4.89 0.34 -23.01
C VAL A 160 4.07 1.61 -22.96
N CYS A 161 4.32 2.49 -21.98
CA CYS A 161 3.62 3.76 -21.84
C CYS A 161 3.81 4.68 -23.05
N SER A 162 5.02 4.70 -23.63
CA SER A 162 5.32 5.50 -24.82
C SER A 162 4.58 5.02 -26.08
N ARG A 163 4.47 3.68 -26.25
CA ARG A 163 3.80 3.07 -27.41
C ARG A 163 2.28 3.07 -27.30
N HIS A 164 1.76 3.08 -26.09
CA HIS A 164 0.35 2.91 -25.76
C HIS A 164 -0.15 4.05 -24.83
N PRO A 165 -0.33 5.27 -25.37
CA PRO A 165 -0.66 6.45 -24.54
C PRO A 165 -2.06 6.38 -23.90
N GLY A 166 -2.97 5.59 -24.44
CA GLY A 166 -4.31 5.36 -23.87
C GLY A 166 -4.30 4.38 -22.69
N LEU A 167 -3.38 3.44 -22.66
CA LEU A 167 -3.18 2.50 -21.54
C LEU A 167 -2.87 3.25 -20.23
N ARG A 168 -3.33 2.74 -19.09
CA ARG A 168 -3.03 3.25 -17.75
C ARG A 168 -2.22 2.19 -16.99
N LEU A 169 -0.87 2.29 -17.03
CA LEU A 169 0.01 1.33 -16.38
C LEU A 169 0.25 1.72 -14.92
N ILE A 170 -0.11 0.85 -13.99
CA ILE A 170 0.08 1.03 -12.55
C ILE A 170 1.20 0.09 -12.10
N LEU A 171 2.32 0.64 -11.66
CA LEU A 171 3.39 -0.13 -11.03
C LEU A 171 3.08 -0.28 -9.54
N ALA A 172 2.79 -1.51 -9.14
CA ALA A 172 2.49 -1.82 -7.75
C ALA A 172 3.73 -1.66 -6.84
N HIS A 173 3.48 -1.55 -5.52
CA HIS A 173 4.53 -1.48 -4.49
C HIS A 173 5.49 -0.30 -4.68
N ALA A 174 4.95 0.88 -4.94
CA ALA A 174 5.70 2.11 -5.18
C ALA A 174 6.66 2.05 -6.40
N GLY A 175 6.51 1.04 -7.27
CA GLY A 175 7.47 0.79 -8.34
C GLY A 175 8.88 0.55 -7.83
N ILE A 176 9.03 -0.07 -6.66
CA ILE A 176 10.27 -0.13 -5.86
C ILE A 176 11.46 -0.72 -6.63
N SER A 177 11.21 -1.60 -7.60
CA SER A 177 12.27 -2.17 -8.45
C SER A 177 13.06 -1.10 -9.20
N ASP A 178 12.43 0.04 -9.52
CA ASP A 178 12.98 1.09 -10.37
C ASP A 178 12.81 2.50 -9.78
N LEU A 179 12.32 2.64 -8.54
CA LEU A 179 12.01 3.93 -7.92
C LEU A 179 13.20 4.89 -7.92
N ALA A 180 14.43 4.40 -7.87
CA ALA A 180 15.64 5.21 -7.89
C ALA A 180 15.74 6.15 -9.12
N TRP A 181 15.07 5.84 -10.23
CA TRP A 181 15.15 6.62 -11.47
C TRP A 181 13.82 6.86 -12.18
N ILE A 182 12.87 5.93 -12.09
CA ILE A 182 11.64 5.94 -12.90
C ILE A 182 10.72 7.14 -12.61
N TRP A 183 10.83 7.74 -11.42
CA TRP A 183 10.10 8.95 -11.08
C TRP A 183 10.35 10.12 -12.04
N ARG A 184 11.52 10.15 -12.72
CA ARG A 184 11.84 11.17 -13.72
C ARG A 184 10.99 11.00 -14.97
N GLU A 185 10.66 9.76 -15.32
CA GLU A 185 9.84 9.41 -16.46
C GLU A 185 8.34 9.70 -16.23
N ALA A 186 7.89 9.71 -14.97
CA ALA A 186 6.50 9.98 -14.62
C ALA A 186 5.99 11.30 -15.22
N ARG A 187 6.83 12.34 -15.28
CA ARG A 187 6.47 13.65 -15.82
C ARG A 187 6.19 13.64 -17.33
N THR A 188 6.81 12.75 -18.07
CA THR A 188 6.71 12.63 -19.54
C THR A 188 5.77 11.50 -19.96
N HIS A 189 5.36 10.66 -19.02
CA HIS A 189 4.44 9.55 -19.23
C HIS A 189 3.23 9.67 -18.29
N PRO A 190 2.23 10.52 -18.61
CA PRO A 190 1.07 10.77 -17.74
C PRO A 190 0.17 9.55 -17.56
N ASN A 191 0.39 8.50 -18.34
CA ASN A 191 -0.28 7.21 -18.26
C ASN A 191 0.49 6.17 -17.43
N LEU A 192 1.60 6.56 -16.77
CA LEU A 192 2.34 5.75 -15.80
C LEU A 192 1.94 6.13 -14.38
N PHE A 193 1.45 5.18 -13.60
CA PHE A 193 0.98 5.35 -12.23
C PHE A 193 1.74 4.44 -11.27
N PHE A 194 1.67 4.74 -9.97
CA PHE A 194 2.30 4.00 -8.89
C PHE A 194 1.30 3.79 -7.76
N ASP A 195 1.23 2.60 -7.20
CA ASP A 195 0.44 2.37 -6.00
C ASP A 195 1.28 2.50 -4.71
N THR A 196 0.61 2.68 -3.58
CA THR A 196 1.26 2.89 -2.28
C THR A 196 1.41 1.62 -1.46
N ALA A 197 1.12 0.44 -2.01
CA ALA A 197 1.14 -0.83 -1.30
C ALA A 197 2.57 -1.31 -0.98
N TRP A 198 3.29 -0.51 -0.20
CA TRP A 198 4.66 -0.80 0.19
C TRP A 198 4.90 -0.53 1.67
N TRP A 199 5.69 -1.38 2.31
CA TRP A 199 5.90 -1.37 3.75
C TRP A 199 6.94 -0.34 4.23
N SER A 200 7.86 0.10 3.38
CA SER A 200 8.94 1.02 3.77
C SER A 200 8.47 2.47 3.77
N PRO A 201 8.38 3.15 4.92
CA PRO A 201 7.96 4.54 4.97
C PRO A 201 8.85 5.49 4.18
N SER A 202 10.16 5.22 4.09
CA SER A 202 11.09 6.05 3.31
C SER A 202 10.82 5.97 1.81
N ASP A 203 10.53 4.78 1.29
CA ASP A 203 10.25 4.61 -0.13
C ASP A 203 8.90 5.24 -0.51
N VAL A 204 7.87 5.06 0.34
CA VAL A 204 6.57 5.70 0.15
C VAL A 204 6.69 7.22 0.24
N GLN A 205 7.48 7.74 1.19
CA GLN A 205 7.73 9.18 1.29
C GLN A 205 8.48 9.72 0.06
N ALA A 206 9.46 8.96 -0.45
CA ALA A 206 10.17 9.32 -1.70
C ALA A 206 9.20 9.32 -2.89
N LEU A 207 8.29 8.35 -2.98
CA LEU A 207 7.23 8.33 -4.00
C LEU A 207 6.41 9.62 -3.96
N PHE A 208 5.87 9.99 -2.79
CA PHE A 208 5.06 11.20 -2.62
C PHE A 208 5.83 12.50 -2.92
N ALA A 209 7.12 12.54 -2.62
CA ALA A 209 7.94 13.72 -2.88
C ALA A 209 8.34 13.88 -4.37
N LEU A 210 8.55 12.77 -5.08
CA LEU A 210 9.21 12.78 -6.39
C LEU A 210 8.27 12.55 -7.57
N VAL A 211 7.11 11.92 -7.35
CA VAL A 211 6.11 11.62 -8.38
C VAL A 211 4.96 12.63 -8.30
N PRO A 212 4.44 13.14 -9.44
CA PRO A 212 3.24 13.97 -9.44
C PRO A 212 2.08 13.27 -8.71
N PRO A 213 1.36 13.96 -7.81
CA PRO A 213 0.32 13.32 -6.99
C PRO A 213 -0.82 12.70 -7.82
N GLY A 214 -1.09 13.23 -9.03
CA GLY A 214 -2.04 12.63 -9.98
C GLY A 214 -1.63 11.27 -10.53
N GLN A 215 -0.41 10.81 -10.28
CA GLN A 215 0.09 9.50 -10.69
C GLN A 215 0.32 8.55 -9.50
N ILE A 216 -0.11 8.93 -8.30
CA ILE A 216 -0.04 8.11 -7.08
C ILE A 216 -1.45 7.63 -6.72
N LEU A 217 -1.59 6.34 -6.41
CA LEU A 217 -2.86 5.70 -6.08
C LEU A 217 -2.75 4.97 -4.74
N MET A 218 -3.73 5.19 -3.86
CA MET A 218 -3.78 4.50 -2.57
C MET A 218 -4.03 3.00 -2.76
N ALA A 219 -3.26 2.18 -2.06
CA ALA A 219 -3.34 0.73 -2.15
C ALA A 219 -2.90 0.03 -0.87
N SER A 220 -3.61 -1.03 -0.50
CA SER A 220 -3.31 -1.83 0.70
C SER A 220 -2.57 -3.13 0.43
N ASP A 221 -2.71 -3.71 -0.73
CA ASP A 221 -2.32 -5.09 -1.03
C ASP A 221 -3.07 -6.10 -0.12
N ALA A 222 -4.36 -5.83 0.20
CA ALA A 222 -5.15 -6.74 1.02
C ALA A 222 -5.25 -8.14 0.36
N PRO A 223 -5.07 -9.22 1.11
CA PRO A 223 -5.04 -9.38 2.57
C PRO A 223 -3.66 -9.28 3.22
N TYR A 224 -2.61 -8.90 2.50
CA TYR A 224 -1.24 -8.78 3.05
C TYR A 224 -1.11 -7.50 3.89
N GLY A 225 -1.80 -6.42 3.51
CA GLY A 225 -2.04 -5.20 4.27
C GLY A 225 -3.54 -4.95 4.50
N THR A 226 -3.90 -3.77 5.02
CA THR A 226 -5.29 -3.38 5.27
C THR A 226 -5.62 -2.00 4.71
N PRO A 227 -6.86 -1.75 4.24
CA PRO A 227 -7.27 -0.45 3.73
C PRO A 227 -7.12 0.69 4.75
N ALA A 228 -7.42 0.45 6.04
CA ALA A 228 -7.27 1.46 7.08
C ALA A 228 -5.81 1.87 7.30
N PHE A 229 -4.88 0.92 7.28
CA PHE A 229 -3.45 1.21 7.30
C PHE A 229 -3.03 2.02 6.07
N ALA A 230 -3.39 1.55 4.87
CA ALA A 230 -3.00 2.18 3.61
C ALA A 230 -3.52 3.62 3.51
N ALA A 231 -4.80 3.86 3.81
CA ALA A 231 -5.41 5.19 3.79
C ALA A 231 -4.75 6.13 4.81
N THR A 232 -4.53 5.65 6.05
CA THR A 232 -3.85 6.43 7.09
C THR A 232 -2.45 6.84 6.65
N MET A 233 -1.67 5.90 6.09
CA MET A 233 -0.31 6.17 5.63
C MET A 233 -0.29 7.09 4.41
N ALA A 234 -1.20 6.91 3.44
CA ALA A 234 -1.30 7.77 2.28
C ALA A 234 -1.59 9.23 2.68
N ILE A 235 -2.53 9.46 3.60
CA ILE A 235 -2.81 10.80 4.14
C ILE A 235 -1.56 11.38 4.82
N ARG A 236 -0.94 10.61 5.73
CA ARG A 236 0.24 11.08 6.47
C ARG A 236 1.39 11.48 5.56
N HIS A 237 1.77 10.61 4.61
CA HIS A 237 2.85 10.90 3.68
C HIS A 237 2.51 12.07 2.75
N GLY A 238 1.28 12.14 2.25
CA GLY A 238 0.82 13.26 1.43
C GLY A 238 0.91 14.60 2.14
N LEU A 239 0.37 14.69 3.37
CA LEU A 239 0.43 15.91 4.17
C LEU A 239 1.87 16.27 4.56
N GLN A 240 2.70 15.29 4.91
CA GLN A 240 4.10 15.51 5.29
C GLN A 240 4.92 16.17 4.18
N VAL A 241 4.68 15.81 2.92
CA VAL A 241 5.38 16.42 1.78
C VAL A 241 4.71 17.72 1.30
N GLY A 242 3.67 18.18 1.99
CA GLY A 242 3.00 19.45 1.73
C GLY A 242 1.94 19.39 0.63
N LEU A 243 1.39 18.23 0.32
CA LEU A 243 0.23 18.14 -0.59
C LEU A 243 -0.99 18.83 0.03
N SER A 244 -1.77 19.50 -0.81
CA SER A 244 -3.06 20.05 -0.39
C SER A 244 -4.06 18.93 -0.07
N PRO A 245 -5.08 19.17 0.78
CA PRO A 245 -6.15 18.21 1.01
C PRO A 245 -6.82 17.70 -0.27
N ASP A 246 -6.95 18.57 -1.30
CA ASP A 246 -7.51 18.19 -2.60
C ASP A 246 -6.62 17.19 -3.35
N ALA A 247 -5.31 17.41 -3.34
CA ALA A 247 -4.36 16.47 -3.96
C ALA A 247 -4.35 15.13 -3.21
N VAL A 248 -4.41 15.15 -1.87
CA VAL A 248 -4.52 13.92 -1.05
C VAL A 248 -5.83 13.17 -1.34
N ARG A 249 -6.99 13.88 -1.51
CA ARG A 249 -8.23 13.23 -1.95
C ARG A 249 -8.09 12.58 -3.32
N GLY A 250 -7.37 13.21 -4.23
CA GLY A 250 -7.04 12.63 -5.53
C GLY A 250 -6.32 11.29 -5.41
N VAL A 251 -5.27 11.24 -4.57
CA VAL A 251 -4.50 10.02 -4.29
C VAL A 251 -5.34 8.96 -3.60
N LEU A 252 -6.17 9.34 -2.62
CA LEU A 252 -7.00 8.41 -1.85
C LEU A 252 -8.02 7.65 -2.68
N GLY A 253 -8.54 8.27 -3.78
CA GLY A 253 -9.50 7.53 -4.57
C GLY A 253 -10.05 8.24 -5.80
N ALA A 254 -10.17 9.56 -5.82
CA ALA A 254 -10.78 10.24 -6.95
C ALA A 254 -10.06 9.91 -8.28
N GLN A 255 -8.73 9.79 -8.27
CA GLN A 255 -7.96 9.36 -9.44
C GLN A 255 -8.27 7.91 -9.82
N ALA A 256 -8.28 6.99 -8.84
CA ALA A 256 -8.57 5.58 -9.07
C ALA A 256 -9.97 5.37 -9.67
N ARG A 257 -10.97 6.12 -9.21
CA ARG A 257 -12.33 6.08 -9.74
C ARG A 257 -12.36 6.48 -11.22
N ARG A 258 -11.67 7.55 -11.61
CA ARG A 258 -11.56 7.94 -13.01
C ARG A 258 -10.92 6.86 -13.88
N LEU A 259 -9.88 6.18 -13.35
CA LEU A 259 -9.28 5.04 -14.06
C LEU A 259 -10.27 3.88 -14.20
N ALA A 260 -11.06 3.57 -13.17
CA ALA A 260 -12.12 2.55 -13.22
C ALA A 260 -13.20 2.87 -14.26
N GLU A 261 -13.51 4.15 -14.43
CA GLU A 261 -14.50 4.67 -15.37
C GLU A 261 -13.92 4.99 -16.76
N ARG A 262 -12.60 4.76 -16.96
CA ARG A 262 -11.86 5.00 -18.20
C ARG A 262 -11.86 6.46 -18.63
N GLU A 263 -11.98 7.35 -17.68
CA GLU A 263 -11.92 8.79 -17.87
C GLU A 263 -10.48 9.31 -17.96
N GLU A 264 -10.33 10.58 -18.37
CA GLU A 264 -9.02 11.23 -18.36
C GLU A 264 -8.53 11.42 -16.92
N PRO A 265 -7.25 11.09 -16.63
CA PRO A 265 -6.67 11.30 -15.31
C PRO A 265 -6.72 12.77 -14.86
N LEU A 266 -6.80 12.96 -13.54
CA LEU A 266 -6.69 14.29 -12.94
C LEU A 266 -5.25 14.78 -13.01
N ASP A 267 -5.06 16.04 -13.36
CA ASP A 267 -3.82 16.76 -13.07
C ASP A 267 -3.93 17.37 -11.66
N LEU A 268 -3.16 16.83 -10.73
CA LEU A 268 -3.12 17.31 -9.34
C LEU A 268 -1.86 18.17 -9.06
N GLY A 269 -1.24 18.65 -10.10
CA GLY A 269 -0.05 19.49 -10.02
C GLY A 269 1.27 18.71 -10.02
N PRO A 270 2.39 19.43 -9.93
CA PRO A 270 3.72 18.82 -9.96
C PRO A 270 4.06 18.09 -8.66
N ALA A 271 5.06 17.21 -8.73
CA ALA A 271 5.66 16.61 -7.55
C ALA A 271 6.22 17.70 -6.61
N PRO A 272 6.07 17.54 -5.28
CA PRO A 272 6.58 18.50 -4.30
C PRO A 272 8.09 18.76 -4.38
N GLY A 273 8.88 17.74 -4.73
CA GLY A 273 10.33 17.81 -4.82
C GLY A 273 11.05 17.28 -3.59
N ILE A 274 12.37 17.10 -3.70
CA ILE A 274 13.20 16.53 -2.63
C ILE A 274 13.30 17.46 -1.41
N GLU A 275 13.12 18.74 -1.60
CA GLU A 275 13.15 19.76 -0.56
C GLU A 275 11.95 19.64 0.42
N SER A 276 10.89 18.94 0.04
CA SER A 276 9.75 18.64 0.92
C SER A 276 10.08 17.57 1.98
N LEU A 277 11.22 16.89 1.85
CA LEU A 277 11.66 15.85 2.79
C LEU A 277 12.36 16.50 4.00
N SER A 278 11.60 16.77 5.04
CA SER A 278 12.16 17.19 6.34
C SER A 278 13.02 16.08 6.96
N ARG A 279 14.13 16.46 7.61
CA ARG A 279 15.03 15.53 8.32
C ARG A 279 15.41 16.09 9.68
N ASP A 280 14.89 15.45 10.72
CA ASP A 280 15.32 15.62 12.08
C ASP A 280 16.33 14.51 12.44
N PRO A 281 17.59 14.84 12.82
CA PRO A 281 18.60 13.83 13.13
C PRO A 281 18.23 12.89 14.29
N LEU A 282 17.42 13.34 15.25
CA LEU A 282 16.99 12.52 16.38
C LEU A 282 15.90 11.55 15.95
N LEU A 283 14.95 12.00 15.14
CA LEU A 283 13.93 11.13 14.54
C LEU A 283 14.56 10.15 13.52
N GLU A 284 15.59 10.56 12.77
CA GLU A 284 16.35 9.65 11.91
C GLU A 284 17.01 8.52 12.72
N ARG A 285 17.52 8.81 13.91
CA ARG A 285 18.08 7.79 14.80
C ARG A 285 17.00 6.79 15.24
N VAL A 286 15.82 7.27 15.65
CA VAL A 286 14.67 6.41 15.99
C VAL A 286 14.27 5.57 14.80
N TYR A 287 14.08 6.21 13.63
CA TYR A 287 13.74 5.53 12.39
C TYR A 287 14.71 4.41 12.02
N SER A 288 16.02 4.66 12.16
CA SER A 288 17.07 3.67 11.83
C SER A 288 16.97 2.41 12.69
N PHE A 289 16.68 2.55 13.99
CA PHE A 289 16.43 1.39 14.87
C PHE A 289 15.14 0.65 14.48
N LEU A 290 14.06 1.39 14.22
CA LEU A 290 12.79 0.79 13.82
C LEU A 290 12.92 0.06 12.47
N LEU A 291 13.62 0.62 11.49
CA LEU A 291 13.87 -0.02 10.20
C LEU A 291 14.70 -1.31 10.36
N SER A 292 15.72 -1.28 11.22
CA SER A 292 16.48 -2.48 11.55
C SER A 292 15.63 -3.56 12.21
N ALA A 293 14.75 -3.17 13.14
CA ALA A 293 13.79 -4.08 13.77
C ALA A 293 12.81 -4.69 12.76
N ILE A 294 12.27 -3.90 11.84
CA ILE A 294 11.41 -4.37 10.75
C ILE A 294 12.14 -5.44 9.91
N GLY A 295 13.40 -5.21 9.55
CA GLY A 295 14.20 -6.20 8.82
C GLY A 295 14.35 -7.53 9.57
N GLN A 296 14.58 -7.48 10.87
CA GLN A 296 14.64 -8.68 11.73
C GLN A 296 13.27 -9.38 11.78
N MET A 297 12.19 -8.63 11.92
CA MET A 297 10.82 -9.18 11.98
C MET A 297 10.41 -9.85 10.67
N PHE A 298 10.81 -9.30 9.53
CA PHE A 298 10.62 -9.96 8.21
C PHE A 298 11.39 -11.28 8.09
N ALA A 299 12.50 -11.42 8.81
CA ALA A 299 13.25 -12.66 8.89
C ALA A 299 12.73 -13.65 9.96
N GLY A 300 11.60 -13.32 10.63
CA GLY A 300 11.04 -14.12 11.72
C GLY A 300 11.83 -14.06 13.02
N VAL A 301 12.75 -13.07 13.15
CA VAL A 301 13.59 -12.88 14.35
C VAL A 301 12.94 -11.86 15.27
N ASP A 302 12.88 -12.14 16.58
CA ASP A 302 12.41 -11.18 17.58
C ASP A 302 13.43 -10.04 17.78
N PRO A 303 13.08 -8.76 17.45
CA PRO A 303 14.00 -7.63 17.50
C PRO A 303 14.07 -6.98 18.90
N LYS A 304 13.94 -7.72 19.98
CA LYS A 304 13.80 -7.21 21.36
C LYS A 304 14.84 -6.13 21.70
N GLU A 305 16.12 -6.39 21.46
CA GLU A 305 17.21 -5.45 21.79
C GLU A 305 17.18 -4.21 20.88
N THR A 306 16.87 -4.38 19.60
CA THR A 306 16.79 -3.27 18.65
C THR A 306 15.60 -2.35 18.99
N LEU A 307 14.46 -2.91 19.38
CA LEU A 307 13.31 -2.14 19.85
C LEU A 307 13.58 -1.44 21.19
N ALA A 308 14.38 -2.04 22.08
CA ALA A 308 14.83 -1.38 23.29
C ALA A 308 15.68 -0.14 23.00
N LEU A 309 16.56 -0.20 21.99
CA LEU A 309 17.34 0.99 21.54
C LEU A 309 16.41 2.05 20.93
N ALA A 310 15.39 1.66 20.17
CA ALA A 310 14.39 2.59 19.65
C ALA A 310 13.62 3.28 20.80
N ALA A 311 13.23 2.53 21.82
CA ALA A 311 12.55 3.07 23.01
C ALA A 311 13.44 4.07 23.77
N LEU A 312 14.71 3.73 24.00
CA LEU A 312 15.67 4.65 24.61
C LEU A 312 15.91 5.92 23.77
N ALA A 313 15.84 5.82 22.46
CA ALA A 313 15.95 6.96 21.57
C ALA A 313 14.71 7.88 21.63
N CYS A 314 13.58 7.38 22.13
CA CYS A 314 12.34 8.13 22.36
C CYS A 314 12.20 8.67 23.80
N ASP A 315 13.17 8.39 24.68
CA ASP A 315 13.15 8.91 26.06
C ASP A 315 13.67 10.36 26.07
N VAL A 316 12.77 11.28 25.78
CA VAL A 316 13.03 12.70 25.66
C VAL A 316 12.27 13.50 26.72
N ASP A 317 12.76 14.72 27.03
CA ASP A 317 12.04 15.64 27.93
C ASP A 317 10.67 16.02 27.35
N ALA A 318 9.68 16.24 28.20
CA ALA A 318 8.34 16.66 27.80
C ALA A 318 8.30 18.02 27.07
N ALA A 319 9.35 18.83 27.22
CA ALA A 319 9.51 20.12 26.55
C ALA A 319 10.12 20.04 25.15
N GLU A 320 10.58 18.85 24.70
CA GLU A 320 11.12 18.67 23.36
C GLU A 320 10.07 18.89 22.27
N GLU A 321 10.51 19.39 21.12
CA GLU A 321 9.65 19.80 20.00
C GLU A 321 8.68 18.69 19.57
N HIS A 322 9.12 17.45 19.47
CA HIS A 322 8.31 16.31 19.06
C HIS A 322 7.94 15.35 20.20
N ALA A 323 7.87 15.83 21.46
CA ALA A 323 7.61 14.96 22.63
C ALA A 323 6.34 14.11 22.52
N ARG A 324 5.26 14.64 21.88
CA ARG A 324 4.03 13.86 21.63
C ARG A 324 4.27 12.72 20.64
N LEU A 325 5.07 12.95 19.61
CA LEU A 325 5.41 11.95 18.59
C LEU A 325 6.23 10.80 19.20
N TYR A 326 7.24 11.13 20.00
CA TYR A 326 8.05 10.11 20.72
C TYR A 326 7.17 9.25 21.64
N ARG A 327 6.23 9.87 22.37
CA ARG A 327 5.26 9.13 23.19
C ARG A 327 4.34 8.23 22.37
N ALA A 328 3.90 8.67 21.20
CA ALA A 328 3.08 7.85 20.31
C ALA A 328 3.89 6.64 19.77
N ILE A 329 5.16 6.84 19.43
CA ILE A 329 6.05 5.73 19.04
C ILE A 329 6.21 4.76 20.22
N LEU A 330 6.49 5.22 21.43
CA LEU A 330 6.59 4.36 22.62
C LEU A 330 5.32 3.56 22.86
N ALA A 331 4.14 4.17 22.69
CA ALA A 331 2.86 3.47 22.83
C ALA A 331 2.70 2.32 21.81
N LEU A 332 3.19 2.50 20.57
CA LEU A 332 3.22 1.45 19.56
C LEU A 332 4.18 0.30 19.91
N LEU A 333 5.35 0.62 20.45
CA LEU A 333 6.31 -0.38 20.93
C LEU A 333 5.71 -1.20 22.09
N ASP A 334 5.03 -0.55 23.02
CA ASP A 334 4.32 -1.19 24.11
C ASP A 334 3.15 -2.07 23.63
N ALA A 335 2.39 -1.59 22.63
CA ALA A 335 1.32 -2.37 21.99
C ALA A 335 1.89 -3.63 21.34
N ARG A 336 2.99 -3.51 20.60
CA ARG A 336 3.70 -4.66 20.01
C ARG A 336 4.15 -5.67 21.07
N ALA A 337 4.67 -5.20 22.21
CA ALA A 337 5.11 -6.10 23.29
C ALA A 337 3.96 -6.90 23.94
N ARG A 338 2.72 -6.40 23.81
CA ARG A 338 1.49 -7.05 24.31
C ARG A 338 0.72 -7.77 23.20
N TYR A 339 1.17 -7.70 21.96
CA TYR A 339 0.46 -8.28 20.83
C TYR A 339 0.37 -9.79 20.92
N ASP A 340 -0.84 -10.32 20.92
CA ASP A 340 -1.12 -11.76 20.94
C ASP A 340 -1.44 -12.24 19.51
N PRO A 341 -0.54 -13.00 18.87
CA PRO A 341 -0.76 -13.49 17.52
C PRO A 341 -1.86 -14.55 17.42
N THR A 342 -2.30 -15.14 18.56
CA THR A 342 -3.32 -16.19 18.55
C THR A 342 -4.71 -15.64 18.27
N GLY A 343 -4.94 -14.35 18.49
CA GLY A 343 -6.21 -13.68 18.20
C GLY A 343 -6.53 -13.56 16.70
N ASP A 344 -5.52 -13.55 15.84
CA ASP A 344 -5.70 -13.38 14.38
C ASP A 344 -5.93 -14.71 13.62
N GLY A 345 -5.86 -15.86 14.31
CA GLY A 345 -6.20 -17.19 13.77
C GLY A 345 -5.34 -17.70 12.61
N ARG A 346 -4.29 -16.98 12.20
CA ARG A 346 -3.44 -17.33 11.05
C ARG A 346 -1.96 -17.32 11.40
N PRO A 347 -1.21 -18.37 11.03
CA PRO A 347 0.24 -18.36 11.17
C PRO A 347 0.83 -17.32 10.19
N SER A 348 1.55 -16.34 10.71
CA SER A 348 2.37 -15.45 9.92
C SER A 348 3.84 -15.89 9.99
N ARG A 349 4.52 -15.94 8.85
CA ARG A 349 5.97 -16.14 8.79
C ARG A 349 6.77 -14.97 9.40
N PHE A 350 6.11 -13.84 9.60
CA PHE A 350 6.72 -12.65 10.18
C PHE A 350 6.57 -12.63 11.70
N ALA A 351 7.49 -11.96 12.37
CA ALA A 351 7.38 -11.79 13.82
C ALA A 351 6.11 -10.99 14.18
N PRO A 352 5.44 -11.35 15.29
CA PRO A 352 4.17 -10.75 15.69
C PRO A 352 4.23 -9.24 15.86
N GLY A 353 3.18 -8.52 15.43
CA GLY A 353 3.05 -7.07 15.61
C GLY A 353 3.92 -6.24 14.65
N LEU A 354 4.40 -6.81 13.55
CA LEU A 354 5.20 -6.10 12.54
C LEU A 354 4.54 -4.80 12.06
N HIS A 355 3.24 -4.82 11.80
CA HIS A 355 2.49 -3.65 11.34
C HIS A 355 2.60 -2.45 12.31
N LEU A 356 2.62 -2.70 13.63
CA LEU A 356 2.77 -1.64 14.64
C LEU A 356 4.14 -0.96 14.55
N ILE A 357 5.19 -1.73 14.27
CA ILE A 357 6.55 -1.18 14.12
C ILE A 357 6.68 -0.41 12.80
N ILE A 358 5.99 -0.83 11.74
CA ILE A 358 5.92 -0.07 10.48
C ILE A 358 5.22 1.27 10.71
N VAL A 359 4.10 1.30 11.46
CA VAL A 359 3.44 2.56 11.83
C VAL A 359 4.38 3.44 12.64
N ALA A 360 5.08 2.91 13.66
CA ALA A 360 6.04 3.66 14.44
C ALA A 360 7.16 4.29 13.57
N ALA A 361 7.66 3.53 12.60
CA ALA A 361 8.64 4.03 11.64
C ALA A 361 8.07 5.13 10.73
N ALA A 362 6.81 5.00 10.30
CA ALA A 362 6.13 6.04 9.53
C ALA A 362 5.95 7.32 10.33
N LEU A 363 5.62 7.22 11.64
CA LEU A 363 5.55 8.40 12.52
C LEU A 363 6.88 9.16 12.56
N ALA A 364 7.99 8.45 12.73
CA ALA A 364 9.32 9.08 12.75
C ALA A 364 9.66 9.79 11.42
N ARG A 365 8.98 9.45 10.31
CA ARG A 365 9.13 10.07 8.99
C ARG A 365 8.09 11.15 8.70
N THR A 366 7.07 11.29 9.53
CA THR A 366 5.97 12.25 9.32
C THR A 366 5.70 13.07 10.57
N PRO A 367 6.72 13.82 11.10
CA PRO A 367 6.63 14.51 12.38
C PRO A 367 5.63 15.67 12.37
N ASP A 368 5.43 16.34 11.23
CA ASP A 368 4.61 17.54 11.11
C ASP A 368 3.11 17.23 10.96
N VAL A 369 2.76 15.94 10.82
CA VAL A 369 1.36 15.52 10.64
C VAL A 369 0.68 15.32 11.99
N PRO A 370 -0.56 15.81 12.18
CA PRO A 370 -1.29 15.67 13.44
C PRO A 370 -1.40 14.24 13.95
N LEU A 371 -1.42 14.11 15.27
CA LEU A 371 -1.59 12.84 15.98
C LEU A 371 -2.98 12.76 16.60
N PRO A 372 -3.57 11.57 16.81
CA PRO A 372 -4.76 11.40 17.62
C PRO A 372 -4.59 12.02 19.02
N GLU A 373 -5.67 12.50 19.62
CA GLU A 373 -5.62 13.09 20.97
C GLU A 373 -5.32 12.03 22.04
N GLU A 374 -5.88 10.85 21.88
CA GLU A 374 -5.59 9.70 22.75
C GLU A 374 -4.61 8.74 22.07
N PRO A 375 -3.66 8.15 22.81
CA PRO A 375 -2.84 7.08 22.27
C PRO A 375 -3.75 5.92 21.91
N LEU A 376 -3.46 5.32 20.75
CA LEU A 376 -4.06 4.12 20.16
C LEU A 376 -4.96 3.34 21.12
N GLY A 377 -6.19 3.00 20.71
CA GLY A 377 -7.19 2.24 21.49
C GLY A 377 -6.79 0.81 21.89
N PHE A 378 -5.52 0.60 22.20
CA PHE A 378 -5.00 -0.57 22.88
C PHE A 378 -5.20 -0.34 24.36
N GLU A 379 -6.22 -0.99 24.96
CA GLU A 379 -6.55 -0.89 26.37
C GLU A 379 -5.30 -0.93 27.26
N GLN A 380 -5.07 0.12 28.00
CA GLN A 380 -4.08 0.17 29.07
C GLN A 380 -4.57 -0.72 30.23
N LYS A 381 -4.28 -2.01 30.20
CA LYS A 381 -4.32 -2.83 31.41
C LYS A 381 -2.93 -2.85 32.04
N GLY A 382 -2.71 -1.98 33.04
CA GLY A 382 -1.62 -2.08 34.03
C GLY A 382 -0.34 -1.31 33.68
N SER A 383 -0.06 -0.34 34.50
CA SER A 383 1.07 0.57 34.53
C SER A 383 2.45 -0.07 34.54
N GLY A 384 3.27 0.32 33.60
CA GLY A 384 4.71 0.11 33.53
C GLY A 384 5.18 0.44 32.13
N SER A 385 5.94 1.55 31.97
CA SER A 385 6.38 1.99 30.65
C SER A 385 7.37 0.99 30.05
N ALA A 386 7.56 1.03 28.71
CA ALA A 386 8.56 0.22 28.02
C ALA A 386 9.97 0.44 28.62
N VAL A 387 10.26 1.66 29.03
CA VAL A 387 11.52 2.07 29.68
C VAL A 387 11.72 1.33 31.02
N ASP A 388 10.67 1.26 31.86
CA ASP A 388 10.76 0.58 33.17
C ASP A 388 10.95 -0.95 33.07
N ARG A 389 10.55 -1.57 31.97
CA ARG A 389 10.71 -3.00 31.74
C ARG A 389 12.09 -3.38 31.23
N VAL A 390 12.70 -2.53 30.41
CA VAL A 390 14.07 -2.75 29.91
C VAL A 390 15.10 -2.60 31.03
N ALA A 391 14.86 -1.71 32.00
CA ALA A 391 15.74 -1.51 33.15
C ALA A 391 15.70 -2.67 34.19
N ARG A 392 14.73 -3.59 34.10
CA ARG A 392 14.53 -4.70 35.04
C ARG A 392 14.78 -6.10 34.44
N SER A 393 15.13 -6.18 33.15
CA SER A 393 15.52 -7.41 32.45
C SER A 393 17.00 -7.47 32.17
#